data_ead305c3b91d889bc916e9dc4f7e0d31
#
_entry.id   ead305c3b91d889bc916e9dc4f7e0d31
#
_cell.length_a   1.000
_cell.length_b   1.000
_cell.length_c   1.000
_cell.angle_alpha   90.00
_cell.angle_beta   90.00
_cell.angle_gamma   90.00
#
_symmetry.space_group_name_H-M   'P 1'
#
loop_
_entity.id
_entity.type
_entity.pdbx_description
1 polymer ?
#
loop_
_entity_poly.entity_id
_entity_poly.type
_entity_poly.pdbx_seq_one_letter_code
_entity_poly.pdbx_strand_id
1 'polypeptide(L)'
;QLLSFVNPQELSQFIYEYATMHLEFKTALLNRFMAKELSATSKEKDYRVEIQKVFNDSYYNKKPRYHNRYDDFDCDWETVFNRMDTFLEKADFFLNVGNIDTAIDIALQTLRSIGENYEDELLYNDDLYPSDYCEQAGDLLIKVIEHPKTTQKQKTAILQELGQLAKLSTYRDYDLY
;
A
#
# COMPACT_ATOMS: atom_id res chain seq x y z
N GLN A 1 -4.39 -23.76 27.70
CA GLN A 1 -4.07 -25.17 27.35
C GLN A 1 -4.75 -25.65 26.08
N LEU A 2 -5.95 -25.17 25.67
CA LEU A 2 -6.61 -25.60 24.43
C LEU A 2 -5.82 -25.24 23.17
N LEU A 3 -5.19 -24.08 23.12
CA LEU A 3 -4.43 -23.60 21.95
C LEU A 3 -3.14 -24.38 21.68
N SER A 4 -2.62 -25.14 22.65
CA SER A 4 -1.41 -25.97 22.43
C SER A 4 -1.66 -27.22 21.58
N PHE A 5 -2.93 -27.57 21.35
CA PHE A 5 -3.31 -28.71 20.51
C PHE A 5 -3.74 -28.32 19.10
N VAL A 6 -3.80 -27.01 18.80
CA VAL A 6 -4.25 -26.52 17.50
C VAL A 6 -3.03 -26.23 16.63
N ASN A 7 -3.06 -26.72 15.40
CA ASN A 7 -2.03 -26.39 14.44
C ASN A 7 -2.03 -24.88 14.17
N PRO A 8 -0.88 -24.18 14.23
CA PRO A 8 -0.81 -22.75 14.00
C PRO A 8 -1.38 -22.29 12.65
N GLN A 9 -1.27 -23.11 11.61
CA GLN A 9 -1.83 -22.82 10.28
C GLN A 9 -3.36 -22.90 10.29
N GLU A 10 -3.93 -23.92 10.92
CA GLU A 10 -5.39 -24.07 11.06
C GLU A 10 -5.97 -22.94 11.94
N LEU A 11 -5.25 -22.56 12.99
CA LEU A 11 -5.65 -21.43 13.82
C LEU A 11 -5.63 -20.11 13.05
N SER A 12 -4.61 -19.88 12.24
CA SER A 12 -4.51 -18.68 11.41
C SER A 12 -5.64 -18.61 10.38
N GLN A 13 -5.94 -19.72 9.73
CA GLN A 13 -7.04 -19.83 8.80
C GLN A 13 -8.39 -19.56 9.48
N PHE A 14 -8.63 -20.17 10.63
CA PHE A 14 -9.84 -19.93 11.40
C PHE A 14 -9.99 -18.46 11.83
N ILE A 15 -8.90 -17.83 12.30
CA ILE A 15 -8.90 -16.41 12.68
C ILE A 15 -9.24 -15.54 11.48
N TYR A 16 -8.67 -15.82 10.31
CA TYR A 16 -8.94 -15.10 9.08
C TYR A 16 -10.41 -15.21 8.66
N GLU A 17 -10.94 -16.43 8.60
CA GLU A 17 -12.34 -16.69 8.25
C GLU A 17 -13.30 -16.03 9.24
N TYR A 18 -13.00 -16.11 10.54
CA TYR A 18 -13.82 -15.47 11.57
C TYR A 18 -13.78 -13.95 11.48
N ALA A 19 -12.62 -13.36 11.20
CA ALA A 19 -12.45 -11.92 11.04
C ALA A 19 -13.17 -11.39 9.80
N THR A 20 -13.25 -12.17 8.71
CA THR A 20 -14.02 -11.76 7.50
C THR A 20 -15.52 -11.70 7.75
N MET A 21 -16.04 -12.54 8.63
CA MET A 21 -17.47 -12.60 8.98
C MET A 21 -17.86 -11.65 10.13
N HIS A 22 -16.91 -11.22 10.94
CA HIS A 22 -17.15 -10.44 12.16
C HIS A 22 -16.32 -9.17 12.20
N LEU A 23 -16.88 -8.06 11.72
CA LEU A 23 -16.20 -6.76 11.63
C LEU A 23 -15.64 -6.26 12.98
N GLU A 24 -16.39 -6.44 14.07
CA GLU A 24 -15.94 -6.06 15.42
C GLU A 24 -14.70 -6.85 15.85
N PHE A 25 -14.67 -8.14 15.55
CA PHE A 25 -13.51 -8.99 15.83
C PHE A 25 -12.31 -8.60 14.96
N LYS A 26 -12.52 -8.36 13.66
CA LYS A 26 -11.49 -7.83 12.76
C LYS A 26 -10.88 -6.55 13.32
N THR A 27 -11.70 -5.60 13.72
CA THR A 27 -11.27 -4.32 14.30
C THR A 27 -10.50 -4.51 15.60
N ALA A 28 -10.98 -5.36 16.51
CA ALA A 28 -10.31 -5.64 17.78
C ALA A 28 -8.96 -6.34 17.56
N LEU A 29 -8.89 -7.27 16.61
CA LEU A 29 -7.66 -7.96 16.22
C LEU A 29 -6.62 -6.99 15.68
N LEU A 30 -7.03 -6.17 14.71
CA LEU A 30 -6.18 -5.14 14.11
C LEU A 30 -5.69 -4.15 15.19
N ASN A 31 -6.57 -3.60 16.00
CA ASN A 31 -6.21 -2.68 17.08
C ASN A 31 -5.18 -3.30 18.05
N ARG A 32 -5.32 -4.57 18.39
CA ARG A 32 -4.42 -5.25 19.31
C ARG A 32 -3.02 -5.51 18.73
N PHE A 33 -2.96 -5.96 17.50
CA PHE A 33 -1.68 -6.34 16.88
C PHE A 33 -0.96 -5.13 16.29
N MET A 34 -1.70 -4.17 15.73
CA MET A 34 -1.10 -2.94 15.20
C MET A 34 -0.74 -1.94 16.31
N ALA A 35 -1.42 -1.94 17.45
CA ALA A 35 -0.94 -1.21 18.63
C ALA A 35 0.43 -1.71 19.11
N LYS A 36 0.75 -2.98 18.89
CA LYS A 36 2.07 -3.56 19.15
C LYS A 36 3.10 -3.08 18.13
N GLU A 37 2.74 -2.96 16.86
CA GLU A 37 3.58 -2.34 15.84
C GLU A 37 3.79 -0.84 16.11
N LEU A 38 2.77 -0.11 16.52
CA LEU A 38 2.86 1.29 16.94
C LEU A 38 3.82 1.49 18.12
N SER A 39 3.83 0.57 19.08
CA SER A 39 4.75 0.62 20.21
C SER A 39 6.17 0.13 19.88
N ALA A 40 6.32 -0.69 18.85
CA ALA A 40 7.62 -1.16 18.36
C ALA A 40 8.28 -0.20 17.35
N THR A 41 7.52 0.72 16.77
CA THR A 41 7.97 1.71 15.79
C THR A 41 8.56 2.98 16.39
N SER A 42 9.17 2.91 17.54
CA SER A 42 10.13 3.95 17.95
C SER A 42 11.40 3.99 17.07
N LYS A 43 11.53 3.09 16.09
CA LYS A 43 12.45 3.19 14.95
C LYS A 43 11.59 3.41 13.72
N GLU A 44 11.69 4.61 13.15
CA GLU A 44 11.05 5.03 11.91
C GLU A 44 11.14 3.92 10.86
N LYS A 45 10.00 3.28 10.57
CA LYS A 45 9.88 2.37 9.47
C LYS A 45 9.88 3.22 8.19
N ASP A 46 10.87 3.04 7.35
CA ASP A 46 10.95 3.74 6.08
C ASP A 46 10.03 3.03 5.07
N TYR A 47 8.77 3.49 5.00
CA TYR A 47 7.78 2.93 4.08
C TYR A 47 8.16 3.10 2.62
N ARG A 48 8.96 4.11 2.28
CA ARG A 48 9.51 4.27 0.95
C ARG A 48 10.34 3.05 0.54
N VAL A 49 11.22 2.61 1.43
CA VAL A 49 12.06 1.42 1.18
C VAL A 49 11.22 0.15 1.10
N GLU A 50 10.21 -0.01 1.97
CA GLU A 50 9.34 -1.18 1.97
C GLU A 50 8.51 -1.25 0.68
N ILE A 51 7.90 -0.15 0.26
CA ILE A 51 7.09 -0.07 -0.95
C ILE A 51 7.97 -0.25 -2.18
N GLN A 52 9.11 0.44 -2.27
CA GLN A 52 10.04 0.28 -3.39
C GLN A 52 10.55 -1.15 -3.54
N LYS A 53 10.73 -1.86 -2.41
CA LYS A 53 11.11 -3.28 -2.42
C LYS A 53 10.06 -4.16 -3.09
N VAL A 54 8.77 -3.83 -2.98
CA VAL A 54 7.70 -4.57 -3.66
C VAL A 54 7.91 -4.57 -5.17
N PHE A 55 8.19 -3.41 -5.75
CA PHE A 55 8.48 -3.28 -7.18
C PHE A 55 9.77 -4.04 -7.53
N ASN A 56 10.85 -3.83 -6.78
CA ASN A 56 12.11 -4.50 -7.04
C ASN A 56 11.98 -6.03 -6.99
N ASP A 57 11.31 -6.59 -5.96
CA ASP A 57 11.12 -8.03 -5.82
C ASP A 57 10.30 -8.59 -7.00
N SER A 58 9.35 -7.83 -7.52
CA SER A 58 8.50 -8.26 -8.64
C SER A 58 9.22 -8.22 -9.99
N TYR A 59 10.19 -7.32 -10.18
CA TYR A 59 11.06 -7.30 -11.34
C TYR A 59 12.10 -8.43 -11.35
N TYR A 60 12.66 -8.79 -10.17
CA TYR A 60 13.77 -9.73 -10.08
C TYR A 60 13.36 -11.20 -9.92
N ASN A 61 12.10 -11.48 -9.58
CA ASN A 61 11.66 -12.86 -9.31
C ASN A 61 11.34 -13.68 -10.56
N LYS A 62 11.34 -13.12 -11.75
CA LYS A 62 11.22 -13.89 -12.99
C LYS A 62 12.59 -14.40 -13.39
N LYS A 63 12.84 -15.70 -13.18
CA LYS A 63 13.97 -16.41 -13.81
C LYS A 63 13.82 -16.25 -15.33
N PRO A 64 14.89 -15.90 -16.07
CA PRO A 64 14.83 -15.87 -17.51
C PRO A 64 14.45 -17.28 -18.01
N ARG A 65 13.21 -17.47 -18.44
CA ARG A 65 12.85 -18.61 -19.24
C ARG A 65 13.52 -18.39 -20.60
N TYR A 66 14.39 -19.31 -20.95
CA TYR A 66 14.98 -19.39 -22.27
C TYR A 66 13.88 -19.45 -23.32
N HIS A 67 13.44 -18.31 -23.86
CA HIS A 67 12.81 -18.24 -25.18
C HIS A 67 12.65 -16.78 -25.62
N ASN A 68 13.24 -16.51 -26.77
CA ASN A 68 13.07 -15.37 -27.69
C ASN A 68 13.32 -13.95 -27.14
N ARG A 69 14.09 -13.21 -27.91
CA ARG A 69 14.58 -11.82 -27.74
C ARG A 69 13.51 -10.73 -27.56
N TYR A 70 12.25 -11.09 -27.26
CA TYR A 70 11.12 -10.17 -27.09
C TYR A 70 10.33 -10.39 -25.80
N ASP A 71 10.74 -11.32 -24.93
CA ASP A 71 10.15 -11.47 -23.58
C ASP A 71 10.93 -10.59 -22.60
N ASP A 72 10.85 -9.28 -22.81
CA ASP A 72 11.46 -8.29 -21.93
C ASP A 72 10.63 -8.14 -20.65
N PHE A 73 11.34 -8.31 -19.52
CA PHE A 73 11.11 -7.76 -18.18
C PHE A 73 9.65 -7.49 -17.78
N ASP A 74 8.85 -8.52 -17.76
CA ASP A 74 7.47 -8.44 -17.34
C ASP A 74 7.40 -8.41 -15.81
N CYS A 75 7.00 -7.28 -15.24
CA CYS A 75 6.76 -7.15 -13.79
C CYS A 75 5.52 -7.97 -13.40
N ASP A 76 5.56 -8.63 -12.26
CA ASP A 76 4.38 -9.29 -11.68
C ASP A 76 3.49 -8.24 -11.00
N TRP A 77 2.73 -7.53 -11.81
CA TRP A 77 1.87 -6.43 -11.37
C TRP A 77 0.75 -6.88 -10.44
N GLU A 78 0.21 -8.07 -10.63
CA GLU A 78 -0.78 -8.62 -9.72
C GLU A 78 -0.22 -8.72 -8.29
N THR A 79 0.99 -9.25 -8.16
CA THR A 79 1.68 -9.29 -6.85
C THR A 79 1.96 -7.88 -6.32
N VAL A 80 2.36 -6.93 -7.17
CA VAL A 80 2.59 -5.54 -6.77
C VAL A 80 1.30 -4.95 -6.19
N PHE A 81 0.21 -5.03 -6.92
CA PHE A 81 -1.06 -4.42 -6.52
C PHE A 81 -1.65 -5.06 -5.26
N ASN A 82 -1.64 -6.38 -5.15
CA ASN A 82 -2.07 -7.07 -3.92
C ASN A 82 -1.28 -6.61 -2.68
N ARG A 83 -0.01 -6.27 -2.84
CA ARG A 83 0.79 -5.69 -1.76
C ARG A 83 0.49 -4.22 -1.53
N MET A 84 0.16 -3.44 -2.57
CA MET A 84 -0.28 -2.04 -2.41
C MET A 84 -1.57 -1.94 -1.61
N ASP A 85 -2.55 -2.82 -1.84
CA ASP A 85 -3.77 -2.92 -1.02
C ASP A 85 -3.41 -3.06 0.46
N THR A 86 -2.46 -3.92 0.79
CA THR A 86 -2.01 -4.10 2.18
C THR A 86 -1.41 -2.82 2.77
N PHE A 87 -0.70 -2.02 1.98
CA PHE A 87 -0.17 -0.73 2.46
C PHE A 87 -1.28 0.30 2.63
N LEU A 88 -2.24 0.38 1.71
CA LEU A 88 -3.35 1.32 1.80
C LEU A 88 -4.30 0.97 2.96
N GLU A 89 -4.62 -0.31 3.17
CA GLU A 89 -5.35 -0.77 4.35
C GLU A 89 -4.61 -0.38 5.66
N LYS A 90 -3.30 -0.50 5.67
CA LYS A 90 -2.46 -0.13 6.80
C LYS A 90 -2.47 1.39 7.04
N ALA A 91 -2.44 2.19 5.97
CA ALA A 91 -2.52 3.64 6.07
C ALA A 91 -3.89 4.10 6.60
N ASP A 92 -5.00 3.51 6.12
CA ASP A 92 -6.34 3.78 6.64
C ASP A 92 -6.45 3.41 8.13
N PHE A 93 -5.85 2.29 8.54
CA PHE A 93 -5.76 1.95 9.95
C PHE A 93 -5.00 3.00 10.78
N PHE A 94 -3.82 3.45 10.31
CA PHE A 94 -3.05 4.47 11.01
C PHE A 94 -3.82 5.79 11.14
N LEU A 95 -4.58 6.15 10.11
CA LEU A 95 -5.48 7.29 10.16
C LEU A 95 -6.54 7.11 11.27
N ASN A 96 -7.20 5.97 11.31
CA ASN A 96 -8.25 5.67 12.28
C ASN A 96 -7.75 5.66 13.74
N VAL A 97 -6.50 5.27 13.98
CA VAL A 97 -5.91 5.35 15.33
C VAL A 97 -5.26 6.71 15.62
N GLY A 98 -5.31 7.64 14.67
CA GLY A 98 -4.81 9.01 14.80
C GLY A 98 -3.32 9.18 14.61
N ASN A 99 -2.64 8.20 14.00
CA ASN A 99 -1.26 8.34 13.56
C ASN A 99 -1.22 8.93 12.13
N ILE A 100 -1.47 10.22 12.06
CA ILE A 100 -1.66 10.97 10.82
C ILE A 100 -0.40 10.95 9.95
N ASP A 101 0.78 11.16 10.55
CA ASP A 101 2.05 11.25 9.80
C ASP A 101 2.36 9.95 9.06
N THR A 102 2.14 8.80 9.69
CA THR A 102 2.37 7.49 9.04
C THR A 102 1.36 7.24 7.93
N ALA A 103 0.09 7.62 8.12
CA ALA A 103 -0.93 7.49 7.07
C ALA A 103 -0.57 8.33 5.85
N ILE A 104 -0.13 9.58 6.05
CA ILE A 104 0.35 10.48 4.98
C ILE A 104 1.53 9.84 4.25
N ASP A 105 2.53 9.38 5.00
CA ASP A 105 3.76 8.82 4.42
C ASP A 105 3.43 7.62 3.51
N ILE A 106 2.67 6.64 4.00
CA ILE A 106 2.32 5.46 3.20
C ILE A 106 1.56 5.86 1.93
N ALA A 107 0.54 6.71 2.03
CA ALA A 107 -0.25 7.12 0.87
C ALA A 107 0.59 7.85 -0.18
N LEU A 108 1.43 8.80 0.24
CA LEU A 108 2.32 9.54 -0.67
C LEU A 108 3.40 8.64 -1.28
N GLN A 109 3.97 7.70 -0.51
CA GLN A 109 4.97 6.77 -1.05
C GLN A 109 4.34 5.77 -2.02
N THR A 110 3.09 5.36 -1.81
CA THR A 110 2.35 4.53 -2.77
C THR A 110 2.18 5.26 -4.10
N LEU A 111 1.67 6.49 -4.08
CA LEU A 111 1.56 7.32 -5.29
C LEU A 111 2.91 7.52 -5.96
N ARG A 112 3.94 7.87 -5.21
CA ARG A 112 5.28 8.09 -5.74
C ARG A 112 5.82 6.85 -6.42
N SER A 113 5.71 5.70 -5.77
CA SER A 113 6.25 4.44 -6.31
C SER A 113 5.52 3.99 -7.56
N ILE A 114 4.20 4.20 -7.64
CA ILE A 114 3.44 3.96 -8.88
C ILE A 114 3.95 4.92 -9.97
N GLY A 115 4.02 6.21 -9.69
CA GLY A 115 4.45 7.21 -10.67
C GLY A 115 5.88 7.06 -11.18
N GLU A 116 6.79 6.52 -10.34
CA GLU A 116 8.20 6.31 -10.69
C GLU A 116 8.46 4.97 -11.41
N ASN A 117 7.62 3.96 -11.21
CA ASN A 117 7.87 2.60 -11.71
C ASN A 117 6.85 2.15 -12.79
N TYR A 118 5.83 2.94 -13.05
CA TYR A 118 4.85 2.62 -14.07
C TYR A 118 5.39 3.02 -15.46
N GLU A 119 5.61 2.03 -16.32
CA GLU A 119 6.10 2.20 -17.68
C GLU A 119 4.97 2.01 -18.71
N ASP A 120 5.08 2.68 -19.86
CA ASP A 120 4.09 2.72 -20.94
C ASP A 120 3.67 1.35 -21.48
N GLU A 121 4.55 0.35 -21.41
CA GLU A 121 4.31 -0.98 -21.95
C GLU A 121 3.23 -1.77 -21.20
N LEU A 122 2.84 -1.28 -20.02
CA LEU A 122 1.85 -1.92 -19.16
C LEU A 122 0.40 -1.56 -19.49
N LEU A 123 0.20 -0.56 -20.36
CA LEU A 123 -1.14 -0.14 -20.83
C LEU A 123 -1.92 -1.24 -21.57
N TYR A 124 -1.27 -2.32 -21.93
CA TYR A 124 -1.89 -3.41 -22.68
C TYR A 124 -2.40 -4.57 -21.81
N ASN A 125 -2.30 -4.47 -20.50
CA ASN A 125 -2.88 -5.48 -19.60
C ASN A 125 -4.26 -5.00 -19.14
N ASP A 126 -5.30 -5.39 -19.87
CA ASP A 126 -6.69 -4.92 -19.72
C ASP A 126 -7.33 -5.19 -18.33
N ASP A 127 -6.66 -5.94 -17.44
CA ASP A 127 -7.21 -6.38 -16.17
C ASP A 127 -6.61 -5.68 -14.93
N LEU A 128 -5.59 -4.83 -15.09
CA LEU A 128 -4.89 -4.21 -13.96
C LEU A 128 -4.78 -2.69 -14.14
N TYR A 129 -5.55 -1.93 -13.36
CA TYR A 129 -5.63 -0.48 -13.44
C TYR A 129 -4.85 0.20 -12.31
N PRO A 130 -3.63 0.73 -12.55
CA PRO A 130 -2.92 1.55 -11.57
C PRO A 130 -3.73 2.75 -11.09
N SER A 131 -4.64 3.25 -11.92
CA SER A 131 -5.59 4.32 -11.57
C SER A 131 -6.36 4.01 -10.30
N ASP A 132 -6.80 2.77 -10.08
CA ASP A 132 -7.60 2.39 -8.92
C ASP A 132 -6.81 2.58 -7.61
N TYR A 133 -5.52 2.28 -7.63
CA TYR A 133 -4.62 2.47 -6.48
C TYR A 133 -4.26 3.93 -6.27
N CYS A 134 -4.16 4.70 -7.36
CA CYS A 134 -3.99 6.15 -7.29
C CYS A 134 -5.23 6.81 -6.70
N GLU A 135 -6.43 6.39 -7.12
CA GLU A 135 -7.70 6.87 -6.57
C GLU A 135 -7.83 6.53 -5.07
N GLN A 136 -7.58 5.28 -4.69
CA GLN A 136 -7.62 4.86 -3.29
C GLN A 136 -6.63 5.63 -2.41
N ALA A 137 -5.40 5.83 -2.88
CA ALA A 137 -4.40 6.63 -2.16
C ALA A 137 -4.80 8.11 -2.10
N GLY A 138 -5.38 8.64 -3.16
CA GLY A 138 -5.95 10.00 -3.22
C GLY A 138 -7.09 10.18 -2.22
N ASP A 139 -8.06 9.26 -2.21
CA ASP A 139 -9.18 9.26 -1.27
C ASP A 139 -8.70 9.20 0.19
N LEU A 140 -7.67 8.41 0.45
CA LEU A 140 -7.07 8.35 1.77
C LEU A 140 -6.44 9.70 2.16
N LEU A 141 -5.75 10.37 1.26
CA LEU A 141 -5.20 11.71 1.52
C LEU A 141 -6.29 12.76 1.73
N ILE A 142 -7.43 12.65 1.03
CA ILE A 142 -8.61 13.50 1.28
C ILE A 142 -9.13 13.26 2.70
N LYS A 143 -9.33 12.00 3.11
CA LYS A 143 -9.73 11.67 4.49
C LYS A 143 -8.74 12.21 5.53
N VAL A 144 -7.43 12.13 5.23
CA VAL A 144 -6.39 12.73 6.08
C VAL A 144 -6.54 14.24 6.18
N ILE A 145 -6.74 14.94 5.06
CA ILE A 145 -6.92 16.41 5.04
C ILE A 145 -8.16 16.84 5.85
N GLU A 146 -9.23 16.06 5.78
CA GLU A 146 -10.48 16.32 6.51
C GLU A 146 -10.41 15.91 7.97
N HIS A 147 -9.45 15.09 8.36
CA HIS A 147 -9.36 14.55 9.71
C HIS A 147 -9.08 15.69 10.73
N PRO A 148 -9.83 15.75 11.86
CA PRO A 148 -9.78 16.88 12.79
C PRO A 148 -8.44 17.08 13.49
N LYS A 149 -7.60 16.04 13.54
CA LYS A 149 -6.24 16.13 14.11
C LYS A 149 -5.17 16.57 13.11
N THR A 150 -5.51 16.67 11.83
CA THR A 150 -4.56 17.06 10.78
C THR A 150 -4.27 18.56 10.86
N THR A 151 -3.02 18.86 11.06
CA THR A 151 -2.54 20.26 11.19
C THR A 151 -2.46 20.94 9.82
N GLN A 152 -2.54 22.27 9.81
CA GLN A 152 -2.37 23.06 8.59
C GLN A 152 -1.00 22.82 7.93
N LYS A 153 0.05 22.56 8.71
CA LYS A 153 1.38 22.23 8.21
C LYS A 153 1.36 20.91 7.41
N GLN A 154 0.68 19.87 7.93
CA GLN A 154 0.53 18.60 7.24
C GLN A 154 -0.27 18.76 5.94
N LYS A 155 -1.39 19.50 5.97
CA LYS A 155 -2.18 19.79 4.76
C LYS A 155 -1.35 20.45 3.67
N THR A 156 -0.56 21.46 4.05
CA THR A 156 0.32 22.17 3.12
C THR A 156 1.41 21.22 2.56
N ALA A 157 1.99 20.37 3.40
CA ALA A 157 3.00 19.40 2.96
C ALA A 157 2.41 18.38 1.96
N ILE A 158 1.20 17.86 2.23
CA ILE A 158 0.51 16.97 1.29
C ILE A 158 0.32 17.64 -0.07
N LEU A 159 -0.20 18.86 -0.10
CA LEU A 159 -0.43 19.61 -1.34
C LEU A 159 0.87 19.88 -2.12
N GLN A 160 1.96 20.17 -1.40
CA GLN A 160 3.27 20.37 -2.02
C GLN A 160 3.79 19.08 -2.66
N GLU A 161 3.68 17.95 -1.96
CA GLU A 161 4.10 16.66 -2.48
C GLU A 161 3.25 16.21 -3.68
N LEU A 162 1.92 16.37 -3.61
CA LEU A 162 1.03 16.09 -4.74
C LEU A 162 1.39 16.97 -5.96
N GLY A 163 1.72 18.25 -5.74
CA GLY A 163 2.21 19.14 -6.80
C GLY A 163 3.57 18.74 -7.39
N GLN A 164 4.39 17.94 -6.68
CA GLN A 164 5.60 17.34 -7.26
C GLN A 164 5.27 16.06 -8.03
N LEU A 165 4.41 15.22 -7.49
CA LEU A 165 3.97 13.98 -8.14
C LEU A 165 3.28 14.26 -9.48
N ALA A 166 2.44 15.28 -9.56
CA ALA A 166 1.76 15.70 -10.78
C ALA A 166 2.72 16.10 -11.93
N LYS A 167 4.02 16.27 -11.63
CA LYS A 167 5.04 16.55 -12.67
C LYS A 167 5.64 15.28 -13.28
N LEU A 168 5.43 14.12 -12.66
CA LEU A 168 5.86 12.85 -13.22
C LEU A 168 5.11 12.60 -14.55
N SER A 169 5.81 12.06 -15.54
CA SER A 169 5.23 11.77 -16.86
C SER A 169 4.00 10.88 -16.76
N THR A 170 4.07 9.87 -15.93
CA THR A 170 2.99 8.93 -15.63
C THR A 170 1.68 9.63 -15.29
N TYR A 171 1.71 10.62 -14.39
CA TYR A 171 0.51 11.34 -13.99
C TYR A 171 0.07 12.39 -14.99
N ARG A 172 1.01 13.02 -15.67
CA ARG A 172 0.73 14.06 -16.65
C ARG A 172 0.19 13.49 -17.96
N ASP A 173 0.76 12.38 -18.42
CA ASP A 173 0.53 11.88 -19.79
C ASP A 173 -0.65 10.88 -19.84
N TYR A 174 -1.11 10.35 -18.68
CA TYR A 174 -2.19 9.34 -18.59
C TYR A 174 -3.45 9.80 -17.88
N ASP A 175 -3.61 11.11 -17.60
CA ASP A 175 -4.79 11.66 -16.90
C ASP A 175 -5.15 10.89 -15.62
N LEU A 176 -4.16 10.39 -14.87
CA LEU A 176 -4.34 9.71 -13.59
C LEU A 176 -4.53 10.72 -12.44
N TYR A 177 -5.52 11.64 -12.60
CA TYR A 177 -5.86 12.66 -11.62
C TYR A 177 -7.07 12.27 -10.79
#